data_afdc16d2a849b582a3cd2e36089dafe4
#
_entry.id   afdc16d2a849b582a3cd2e36089dafe4
#
_cell.length_a   1.000
_cell.length_b   1.000
_cell.length_c   1.000
_cell.angle_alpha   90.00
_cell.angle_beta   90.00
_cell.angle_gamma   90.00
#
_symmetry.space_group_name_H-M   'P 1'
#
loop_
_entity.id
_entity.type
_entity.pdbx_description
1 polymer ?
#
loop_
_entity_poly.entity_id
_entity_poly.type
_entity_poly.pdbx_seq_one_letter_code
_entity_poly.pdbx_strand_id
1 'polypeptide(L)'
;MKVSIIGGTGPQGLGIAERLAIAGVDVIVGSRKEEKALDVVAQAKEDLSDYDLSNMVGMANEDAAKEGDVLIITVPLAAQKPTIEGIKEFCADKIVMDATVPLETAIGGKPFRFIDLMEGSAAERTASILEGTGAKVICAFCNISNSHLANIPEDIDCDCLIAGDDAEAKATAAEIIDKIPGIKTIDCGILEKARIIEKITPLLIGLNIKYKSHYGGLRIT
;
A
#
# COMPACT_ATOMS: atom_id res chain seq x y z
N MET A 1 10.63 -11.21 9.48
CA MET A 1 9.78 -11.02 8.28
C MET A 1 10.01 -9.60 7.78
N LYS A 2 10.50 -9.45 6.56
CA LYS A 2 10.77 -8.15 5.92
C LYS A 2 9.58 -7.74 5.06
N VAL A 3 9.16 -6.49 5.15
CA VAL A 3 8.09 -5.91 4.34
C VAL A 3 8.69 -4.93 3.33
N SER A 4 8.51 -5.20 2.05
CA SER A 4 9.00 -4.33 0.97
C SER A 4 7.89 -3.47 0.40
N ILE A 5 8.08 -2.16 0.40
CA ILE A 5 7.14 -1.19 -0.15
C ILE A 5 7.57 -0.83 -1.57
N ILE A 6 6.96 -1.43 -2.57
CA ILE A 6 7.28 -1.18 -3.99
C ILE A 6 6.69 0.16 -4.45
N GLY A 7 7.56 1.07 -4.89
CA GLY A 7 7.19 2.46 -5.11
C GLY A 7 7.08 3.28 -3.83
N GLY A 8 7.74 2.83 -2.76
CA GLY A 8 7.65 3.36 -1.40
C GLY A 8 8.14 4.81 -1.20
N THR A 9 8.71 5.44 -2.21
CA THR A 9 9.15 6.85 -2.14
C THR A 9 8.02 7.86 -2.40
N GLY A 10 6.79 7.40 -2.67
CA GLY A 10 5.60 8.25 -2.76
C GLY A 10 4.94 8.46 -1.39
N PRO A 11 4.04 9.46 -1.24
CA PRO A 11 3.44 9.79 0.07
C PRO A 11 2.73 8.63 0.76
N GLN A 12 2.01 7.80 0.00
CA GLN A 12 1.33 6.62 0.54
C GLN A 12 2.32 5.58 1.03
N GLY A 13 3.29 5.24 0.17
CA GLY A 13 4.27 4.20 0.48
C GLY A 13 5.22 4.60 1.60
N LEU A 14 5.68 5.85 1.61
CA LEU A 14 6.57 6.35 2.67
C LEU A 14 5.86 6.35 4.02
N GLY A 15 4.63 6.86 4.10
CA GLY A 15 3.90 6.88 5.36
C GLY A 15 3.60 5.47 5.90
N ILE A 16 3.33 4.47 5.04
CA ILE A 16 3.22 3.06 5.44
C ILE A 16 4.59 2.57 5.97
N ALA A 17 5.68 2.86 5.26
CA ALA A 17 7.02 2.44 5.63
C ALA A 17 7.45 2.98 7.00
N GLU A 18 7.27 4.28 7.23
CA GLU A 18 7.59 4.96 8.48
C GLU A 18 6.83 4.36 9.66
N ARG A 19 5.51 4.20 9.54
CA ARG A 19 4.69 3.64 10.61
C ARG A 19 5.01 2.19 10.92
N LEU A 20 5.25 1.37 9.91
CA LEU A 20 5.65 -0.02 10.11
C LEU A 20 7.06 -0.11 10.74
N ALA A 21 8.00 0.75 10.32
CA ALA A 21 9.33 0.79 10.90
C ALA A 21 9.30 1.23 12.37
N ILE A 22 8.53 2.27 12.72
CA ILE A 22 8.28 2.69 14.10
C ILE A 22 7.67 1.56 14.94
N ALA A 23 6.80 0.75 14.34
CA ALA A 23 6.21 -0.42 14.98
C ALA A 23 7.17 -1.65 15.04
N GLY A 24 8.44 -1.49 14.69
CA GLY A 24 9.48 -2.52 14.80
C GLY A 24 9.49 -3.55 13.67
N VAL A 25 8.86 -3.27 12.53
CA VAL A 25 8.90 -4.12 11.34
C VAL A 25 10.13 -3.78 10.50
N ASP A 26 10.86 -4.79 10.00
CA ASP A 26 11.93 -4.59 9.03
C ASP A 26 11.33 -4.15 7.70
N VAL A 27 11.61 -2.92 7.27
CA VAL A 27 11.00 -2.30 6.08
C VAL A 27 12.06 -1.99 5.01
N ILE A 28 11.72 -2.33 3.77
CA ILE A 28 12.51 -1.97 2.59
C ILE A 28 11.67 -0.99 1.74
N VAL A 29 12.16 0.22 1.58
CA VAL A 29 11.55 1.24 0.71
C VAL A 29 12.08 1.06 -0.70
N GLY A 30 11.24 0.54 -1.60
CA GLY A 30 11.58 0.34 -3.00
C GLY A 30 11.34 1.59 -3.86
N SER A 31 12.20 1.80 -4.85
CA SER A 31 12.04 2.84 -5.87
C SER A 31 12.53 2.34 -7.23
N ARG A 32 12.12 2.98 -8.32
CA ARG A 32 12.69 2.75 -9.67
C ARG A 32 14.17 3.11 -9.75
N LYS A 33 14.63 4.01 -8.91
CA LYS A 33 16.02 4.42 -8.76
C LYS A 33 16.42 4.23 -7.30
N GLU A 34 17.45 3.42 -7.07
CA GLU A 34 17.96 3.13 -5.73
C GLU A 34 18.36 4.40 -4.98
N GLU A 35 19.09 5.31 -5.66
CA GLU A 35 19.51 6.59 -5.08
C GLU A 35 18.33 7.34 -4.44
N LYS A 36 17.17 7.39 -5.14
CA LYS A 36 15.98 8.04 -4.59
C LYS A 36 15.44 7.33 -3.34
N ALA A 37 15.51 6.01 -3.29
CA ALA A 37 15.08 5.26 -2.10
C ALA A 37 16.00 5.56 -0.90
N LEU A 38 17.31 5.58 -1.14
CA LEU A 38 18.31 5.91 -0.12
C LEU A 38 18.12 7.35 0.42
N ASP A 39 17.96 8.33 -0.48
CA ASP A 39 17.74 9.73 -0.10
C ASP A 39 16.48 9.90 0.75
N VAL A 40 15.36 9.28 0.31
CA VAL A 40 14.07 9.37 1.04
C VAL A 40 14.16 8.70 2.41
N VAL A 41 14.83 7.56 2.53
CA VAL A 41 15.04 6.88 3.82
C VAL A 41 15.95 7.72 4.73
N ALA A 42 17.01 8.32 4.20
CA ALA A 42 17.89 9.18 4.98
C ALA A 42 17.11 10.41 5.52
N GLN A 43 16.31 11.06 4.65
CA GLN A 43 15.48 12.20 5.05
C GLN A 43 14.44 11.82 6.11
N ALA A 44 13.75 10.68 5.95
CA ALA A 44 12.78 10.19 6.94
C ALA A 44 13.42 9.94 8.31
N LYS A 45 14.66 9.41 8.35
CA LYS A 45 15.42 9.22 9.59
C LYS A 45 15.82 10.54 10.25
N GLU A 46 16.07 11.60 9.49
CA GLU A 46 16.33 12.94 10.01
C GLU A 46 15.03 13.58 10.53
N ASP A 47 13.95 13.54 9.74
CA ASP A 47 12.66 14.15 10.07
C ASP A 47 12.01 13.50 11.30
N LEU A 48 12.21 12.20 11.49
CA LEU A 48 11.66 11.39 12.58
C LEU A 48 12.75 10.93 13.57
N SER A 49 13.72 11.80 13.86
CA SER A 49 14.86 11.49 14.73
C SER A 49 14.49 11.08 16.17
N ASP A 50 13.27 11.35 16.61
CA ASP A 50 12.75 10.91 17.90
C ASP A 50 12.32 9.42 17.91
N TYR A 51 12.30 8.77 16.73
CA TYR A 51 11.91 7.37 16.56
C TYR A 51 13.09 6.53 16.07
N ASP A 52 13.10 5.24 16.42
CA ASP A 52 14.08 4.29 15.88
C ASP A 52 13.61 3.78 14.51
N LEU A 53 14.26 4.24 13.44
CA LEU A 53 14.07 3.79 12.07
C LEU A 53 15.30 3.03 11.53
N SER A 54 16.12 2.43 12.41
CA SER A 54 17.30 1.65 12.02
C SER A 54 16.94 0.43 11.16
N ASN A 55 15.73 -0.09 11.31
CA ASN A 55 15.13 -1.21 10.58
C ASN A 55 14.51 -0.81 9.21
N MET A 56 14.67 0.45 8.78
CA MET A 56 14.22 0.93 7.48
C MET A 56 15.39 1.16 6.53
N VAL A 57 15.36 0.55 5.34
CA VAL A 57 16.40 0.67 4.32
C VAL A 57 15.82 1.01 2.95
N GLY A 58 16.61 1.62 2.06
CA GLY A 58 16.23 1.95 0.69
C GLY A 58 16.89 1.00 -0.31
N MET A 59 16.16 0.59 -1.38
CA MET A 59 16.66 -0.26 -2.47
C MET A 59 15.98 0.07 -3.79
N ALA A 60 16.52 -0.47 -4.91
CA ALA A 60 15.75 -0.55 -6.15
C ALA A 60 14.53 -1.47 -5.97
N ASN A 61 13.43 -1.25 -6.74
CA ASN A 61 12.21 -2.05 -6.62
C ASN A 61 12.45 -3.56 -6.81
N GLU A 62 13.32 -3.93 -7.73
CA GLU A 62 13.65 -5.34 -8.02
C GLU A 62 14.35 -5.99 -6.82
N ASP A 63 15.37 -5.33 -6.26
CA ASP A 63 16.09 -5.83 -5.09
C ASP A 63 15.17 -5.83 -3.84
N ALA A 64 14.35 -4.82 -3.68
CA ALA A 64 13.33 -4.79 -2.62
C ALA A 64 12.34 -5.96 -2.76
N ALA A 65 11.87 -6.25 -3.98
CA ALA A 65 10.96 -7.37 -4.22
C ALA A 65 11.63 -8.73 -3.96
N LYS A 66 12.91 -8.86 -4.26
CA LYS A 66 13.69 -10.07 -4.01
C LYS A 66 13.90 -10.34 -2.52
N GLU A 67 14.24 -9.30 -1.76
CA GLU A 67 14.58 -9.39 -0.33
C GLU A 67 13.36 -9.48 0.59
N GLY A 68 12.21 -8.91 0.20
CA GLY A 68 11.00 -8.89 1.02
C GLY A 68 10.26 -10.22 1.06
N ASP A 69 9.74 -10.57 2.22
CA ASP A 69 8.84 -11.71 2.41
C ASP A 69 7.41 -11.34 1.99
N VAL A 70 7.01 -10.09 2.27
CA VAL A 70 5.72 -9.49 1.92
C VAL A 70 5.95 -8.22 1.12
N LEU A 71 5.25 -8.05 0.00
CA LEU A 71 5.36 -6.89 -0.86
C LEU A 71 4.10 -6.02 -0.74
N ILE A 72 4.26 -4.70 -0.63
CA ILE A 72 3.16 -3.74 -0.66
C ILE A 72 3.35 -2.84 -1.90
N ILE A 73 2.42 -2.90 -2.83
CA ILE A 73 2.44 -2.11 -4.06
C ILE A 73 1.78 -0.76 -3.80
N THR A 74 2.54 0.33 -3.93
CA THR A 74 2.06 1.71 -3.66
C THR A 74 2.28 2.66 -4.84
N VAL A 75 2.29 2.10 -6.04
CA VAL A 75 2.49 2.90 -7.25
C VAL A 75 1.16 3.43 -7.81
N PRO A 76 1.16 4.56 -8.52
CA PRO A 76 -0.01 5.02 -9.25
C PRO A 76 -0.46 4.01 -10.32
N LEU A 77 -1.77 3.98 -10.65
CA LEU A 77 -2.34 3.05 -11.63
C LEU A 77 -1.56 2.99 -12.96
N ALA A 78 -1.11 4.14 -13.49
CA ALA A 78 -0.35 4.20 -14.74
C ALA A 78 1.00 3.45 -14.68
N ALA A 79 1.58 3.32 -13.49
CA ALA A 79 2.84 2.61 -13.25
C ALA A 79 2.63 1.17 -12.74
N GLN A 80 1.42 0.77 -12.36
CA GLN A 80 1.15 -0.52 -11.73
C GLN A 80 1.60 -1.69 -12.59
N LYS A 81 1.05 -1.79 -13.81
CA LYS A 81 1.36 -2.91 -14.72
C LYS A 81 2.87 -3.06 -14.99
N PRO A 82 3.59 -2.05 -15.49
CA PRO A 82 5.01 -2.20 -15.76
C PRO A 82 5.84 -2.45 -14.50
N THR A 83 5.44 -1.94 -13.33
CA THR A 83 6.14 -2.22 -12.08
C THR A 83 5.99 -3.68 -11.67
N ILE A 84 4.76 -4.23 -11.71
CA ILE A 84 4.51 -5.62 -11.33
C ILE A 84 5.15 -6.59 -12.33
N GLU A 85 5.07 -6.31 -13.62
CA GLU A 85 5.76 -7.10 -14.65
C GLU A 85 7.27 -7.15 -14.41
N GLY A 86 7.89 -6.02 -14.01
CA GLY A 86 9.31 -5.93 -13.73
C GLY A 86 9.78 -6.69 -12.49
N ILE A 87 8.88 -6.95 -11.53
CA ILE A 87 9.21 -7.70 -10.30
C ILE A 87 8.58 -9.09 -10.25
N LYS A 88 7.86 -9.52 -11.29
CA LYS A 88 7.05 -10.74 -11.31
C LYS A 88 7.82 -11.99 -10.87
N GLU A 89 9.05 -12.16 -11.33
CA GLU A 89 9.87 -13.32 -10.99
C GLU A 89 10.22 -13.41 -9.49
N PHE A 90 10.20 -12.28 -8.77
CA PHE A 90 10.50 -12.20 -7.34
C PHE A 90 9.24 -12.30 -6.46
N CYS A 91 8.06 -12.42 -7.06
CA CYS A 91 6.78 -12.54 -6.35
C CYS A 91 6.38 -13.99 -6.07
N ALA A 92 7.17 -14.99 -6.51
CA ALA A 92 6.83 -16.40 -6.36
C ALA A 92 6.52 -16.76 -4.90
N ASP A 93 5.32 -17.32 -4.68
CA ASP A 93 4.78 -17.76 -3.39
C ASP A 93 4.71 -16.68 -2.29
N LYS A 94 4.93 -15.41 -2.62
CA LYS A 94 4.87 -14.29 -1.68
C LYS A 94 3.46 -13.72 -1.53
N ILE A 95 3.24 -13.01 -0.42
CA ILE A 95 2.06 -12.17 -0.22
C ILE A 95 2.32 -10.83 -0.90
N VAL A 96 1.39 -10.41 -1.76
CA VAL A 96 1.45 -9.12 -2.47
C VAL A 96 0.21 -8.30 -2.11
N MET A 97 0.37 -7.33 -1.22
CA MET A 97 -0.68 -6.36 -0.90
C MET A 97 -0.68 -5.24 -1.95
N ASP A 98 -1.83 -4.96 -2.56
CA ASP A 98 -1.96 -3.88 -3.54
C ASP A 98 -2.80 -2.73 -2.97
N ALA A 99 -2.20 -1.55 -2.88
CA ALA A 99 -2.81 -0.31 -2.44
C ALA A 99 -3.18 0.61 -3.62
N THR A 100 -3.04 0.14 -4.85
CA THR A 100 -3.34 0.92 -6.05
C THR A 100 -4.85 1.16 -6.16
N VAL A 101 -5.23 2.41 -6.47
CA VAL A 101 -6.62 2.77 -6.73
C VAL A 101 -6.76 3.34 -8.14
N PRO A 102 -7.71 2.83 -8.96
CA PRO A 102 -7.96 3.33 -10.30
C PRO A 102 -8.63 4.71 -10.32
N LEU A 103 -7.86 5.77 -10.10
CA LEU A 103 -8.36 7.14 -10.16
C LEU A 103 -8.18 7.76 -11.55
N GLU A 104 -9.11 8.64 -11.95
CA GLU A 104 -9.04 9.38 -13.22
C GLU A 104 -7.75 10.21 -13.40
N THR A 105 -7.02 10.48 -12.32
CA THR A 105 -5.71 11.14 -12.38
C THR A 105 -4.73 10.40 -13.28
N ALA A 106 -4.87 9.08 -13.45
CA ALA A 106 -4.05 8.28 -14.35
C ALA A 106 -4.20 8.67 -15.84
N ILE A 107 -5.30 9.34 -16.20
CA ILE A 107 -5.61 9.82 -17.56
C ILE A 107 -5.84 11.35 -17.59
N GLY A 108 -5.32 12.08 -16.58
CA GLY A 108 -5.44 13.54 -16.50
C GLY A 108 -6.77 14.06 -15.96
N GLY A 109 -7.61 13.20 -15.41
CA GLY A 109 -8.90 13.58 -14.81
C GLY A 109 -8.78 13.95 -13.32
N LYS A 110 -9.91 13.84 -12.60
CA LYS A 110 -10.04 14.32 -11.22
C LYS A 110 -9.79 13.20 -10.20
N PRO A 111 -9.17 13.49 -9.02
CA PRO A 111 -8.81 12.46 -8.04
C PRO A 111 -10.02 11.82 -7.34
N PHE A 112 -11.19 12.42 -7.40
CA PHE A 112 -12.42 11.89 -6.80
C PHE A 112 -13.28 11.11 -7.81
N ARG A 113 -12.72 10.73 -8.97
CA ARG A 113 -13.39 9.90 -9.96
C ARG A 113 -12.64 8.59 -10.15
N PHE A 114 -13.41 7.53 -10.32
CA PHE A 114 -12.92 6.18 -10.51
C PHE A 114 -12.88 5.81 -11.99
N ILE A 115 -11.93 4.98 -12.40
CA ILE A 115 -11.86 4.36 -13.72
C ILE A 115 -12.17 2.88 -13.56
N ASP A 116 -13.16 2.38 -14.28
CA ASP A 116 -13.42 0.95 -14.33
C ASP A 116 -12.35 0.24 -15.18
N LEU A 117 -11.80 -0.85 -14.62
CA LEU A 117 -10.79 -1.68 -15.28
C LEU A 117 -11.44 -2.93 -15.86
N MET A 118 -10.87 -3.46 -16.92
CA MET A 118 -11.36 -4.71 -17.57
C MET A 118 -11.24 -5.90 -16.62
N GLU A 119 -10.22 -5.91 -15.77
CA GLU A 119 -9.98 -6.94 -14.76
C GLU A 119 -10.94 -6.84 -13.56
N GLY A 120 -11.65 -5.72 -13.41
CA GLY A 120 -12.58 -5.41 -12.32
C GLY A 120 -12.00 -4.46 -11.28
N SER A 121 -10.76 -4.68 -10.83
CA SER A 121 -10.06 -3.86 -9.84
C SER A 121 -8.55 -3.83 -10.10
N ALA A 122 -7.82 -2.93 -9.46
CA ALA A 122 -6.36 -2.89 -9.54
C ALA A 122 -5.73 -4.15 -8.90
N ALA A 123 -6.28 -4.61 -7.78
CA ALA A 123 -5.81 -5.83 -7.14
C ALA A 123 -6.06 -7.09 -8.01
N GLU A 124 -7.21 -7.18 -8.71
CA GLU A 124 -7.46 -8.27 -9.67
C GLU A 124 -6.53 -8.20 -10.87
N ARG A 125 -6.18 -6.99 -11.37
CA ARG A 125 -5.14 -6.82 -12.39
C ARG A 125 -3.80 -7.35 -11.90
N THR A 126 -3.39 -7.04 -10.67
CA THR A 126 -2.18 -7.57 -10.07
C THR A 126 -2.22 -9.10 -10.02
N ALA A 127 -3.31 -9.69 -9.58
CA ALA A 127 -3.48 -11.14 -9.55
C ALA A 127 -3.36 -11.77 -10.96
N SER A 128 -3.97 -11.14 -11.97
CA SER A 128 -3.86 -11.58 -13.36
C SER A 128 -2.42 -11.53 -13.89
N ILE A 129 -1.68 -10.46 -13.59
CA ILE A 129 -0.27 -10.34 -14.01
C ILE A 129 0.59 -11.41 -13.33
N LEU A 130 0.34 -11.68 -12.04
CA LEU A 130 1.08 -12.65 -11.23
C LEU A 130 0.58 -14.09 -11.38
N GLU A 131 -0.38 -14.35 -12.27
CA GLU A 131 -0.87 -15.70 -12.51
C GLU A 131 0.27 -16.67 -12.82
N GLY A 132 0.20 -17.87 -12.19
CA GLY A 132 1.21 -18.92 -12.32
C GLY A 132 2.44 -18.78 -11.42
N THR A 133 2.59 -17.67 -10.66
CA THR A 133 3.72 -17.50 -9.73
C THR A 133 3.48 -18.07 -8.33
N GLY A 134 2.24 -18.41 -7.98
CA GLY A 134 1.87 -18.80 -6.61
C GLY A 134 1.67 -17.60 -5.64
N ALA A 135 1.89 -16.36 -6.09
CA ALA A 135 1.70 -15.16 -5.29
C ALA A 135 0.26 -15.04 -4.76
N LYS A 136 0.11 -14.62 -3.51
CA LYS A 136 -1.18 -14.39 -2.84
C LYS A 136 -1.48 -12.90 -2.83
N VAL A 137 -2.41 -12.46 -3.68
CA VAL A 137 -2.74 -11.04 -3.82
C VAL A 137 -3.83 -10.64 -2.83
N ILE A 138 -3.58 -9.54 -2.12
CA ILE A 138 -4.49 -8.92 -1.14
C ILE A 138 -4.68 -7.45 -1.52
N CYS A 139 -5.93 -7.02 -1.74
CA CYS A 139 -6.26 -5.60 -1.75
C CYS A 139 -6.12 -5.06 -0.32
N ALA A 140 -5.31 -4.02 -0.10
CA ALA A 140 -5.10 -3.43 1.22
C ALA A 140 -4.68 -1.95 1.12
N PHE A 141 -4.85 -1.17 2.20
CA PHE A 141 -4.49 0.25 2.30
C PHE A 141 -5.18 1.20 1.31
N CYS A 142 -6.07 0.72 0.46
CA CYS A 142 -6.75 1.56 -0.54
C CYS A 142 -7.54 2.71 0.10
N ASN A 143 -8.18 2.47 1.24
CA ASN A 143 -9.01 3.46 1.93
C ASN A 143 -8.29 4.26 3.03
N ILE A 144 -6.98 4.04 3.23
CA ILE A 144 -6.18 4.78 4.21
C ILE A 144 -5.61 6.05 3.56
N SER A 145 -5.90 7.21 4.15
CA SER A 145 -5.40 8.50 3.66
C SER A 145 -3.89 8.64 3.89
N ASN A 146 -3.16 9.11 2.87
CA ASN A 146 -1.75 9.46 3.02
C ASN A 146 -1.51 10.58 4.05
N SER A 147 -2.49 11.48 4.24
CA SER A 147 -2.42 12.51 5.29
C SER A 147 -2.48 11.90 6.69
N HIS A 148 -3.28 10.83 6.90
CA HIS A 148 -3.26 10.07 8.15
C HIS A 148 -1.92 9.37 8.36
N LEU A 149 -1.40 8.71 7.33
CA LEU A 149 -0.12 8.00 7.41
C LEU A 149 1.03 8.94 7.77
N ALA A 150 1.08 10.13 7.17
CA ALA A 150 2.13 11.10 7.39
C ALA A 150 2.02 11.88 8.71
N ASN A 151 0.86 11.85 9.39
CA ASN A 151 0.64 12.59 10.64
C ASN A 151 1.13 11.77 11.85
N ILE A 152 2.41 11.53 11.94
CA ILE A 152 3.07 10.94 13.10
C ILE A 152 3.28 12.05 14.14
N PRO A 153 2.95 11.87 15.44
CA PRO A 153 2.70 10.62 16.17
C PRO A 153 1.23 10.22 16.33
N GLU A 154 0.28 10.90 15.71
CA GLU A 154 -1.15 10.63 15.92
C GLU A 154 -1.57 9.22 15.46
N ASP A 155 -2.38 8.55 16.26
CA ASP A 155 -2.99 7.28 15.88
C ASP A 155 -3.97 7.45 14.71
N ILE A 156 -4.08 6.43 13.86
CA ILE A 156 -4.98 6.47 12.70
C ILE A 156 -6.36 5.90 13.08
N ASP A 157 -7.32 6.76 13.41
CA ASP A 157 -8.68 6.33 13.77
C ASP A 157 -9.50 5.95 12.52
N CYS A 158 -9.12 4.84 11.87
CA CYS A 158 -9.92 4.26 10.78
C CYS A 158 -9.62 2.76 10.60
N ASP A 159 -10.51 2.07 9.88
CA ASP A 159 -10.34 0.67 9.54
C ASP A 159 -9.65 0.53 8.18
N CYS A 160 -8.73 -0.43 8.06
CA CYS A 160 -8.16 -0.84 6.79
C CYS A 160 -8.96 -2.02 6.24
N LEU A 161 -9.67 -1.81 5.14
CA LEU A 161 -10.41 -2.88 4.48
C LEU A 161 -9.48 -3.72 3.64
N ILE A 162 -9.54 -5.05 3.81
CA ILE A 162 -8.78 -5.99 3.00
C ILE A 162 -9.68 -7.00 2.27
N ALA A 163 -9.21 -7.49 1.13
CA ALA A 163 -9.84 -8.57 0.38
C ALA A 163 -8.78 -9.44 -0.29
N GLY A 164 -9.02 -10.76 -0.32
CA GLY A 164 -8.11 -11.72 -0.93
C GLY A 164 -8.68 -13.14 -0.86
N ASP A 165 -8.20 -14.02 -1.71
CA ASP A 165 -8.72 -15.37 -1.82
C ASP A 165 -8.06 -16.36 -0.85
N ASP A 166 -6.85 -16.06 -0.37
CA ASP A 166 -6.08 -16.89 0.54
C ASP A 166 -6.27 -16.41 1.99
N ALA A 167 -6.80 -17.28 2.85
CA ALA A 167 -7.13 -16.92 4.23
C ALA A 167 -5.88 -16.70 5.11
N GLU A 168 -4.81 -17.47 4.88
CA GLU A 168 -3.57 -17.36 5.66
C GLU A 168 -2.82 -16.07 5.26
N ALA A 169 -2.80 -15.75 3.98
CA ALA A 169 -2.23 -14.50 3.48
C ALA A 169 -2.98 -13.28 4.03
N LYS A 170 -4.32 -13.32 4.12
CA LYS A 170 -5.12 -12.25 4.75
C LYS A 170 -4.81 -12.11 6.24
N ALA A 171 -4.67 -13.22 6.96
CA ALA A 171 -4.29 -13.19 8.38
C ALA A 171 -2.92 -12.54 8.57
N THR A 172 -1.92 -12.93 7.78
CA THR A 172 -0.58 -12.32 7.80
C THR A 172 -0.63 -10.83 7.44
N ALA A 173 -1.42 -10.45 6.42
CA ALA A 173 -1.61 -9.05 6.06
C ALA A 173 -2.22 -8.24 7.21
N ALA A 174 -3.23 -8.79 7.90
CA ALA A 174 -3.85 -8.17 9.06
C ALA A 174 -2.86 -7.99 10.22
N GLU A 175 -2.03 -8.99 10.53
CA GLU A 175 -0.99 -8.90 11.55
C GLU A 175 0.03 -7.79 11.29
N ILE A 176 0.32 -7.51 10.01
CA ILE A 176 1.22 -6.42 9.61
C ILE A 176 0.52 -5.08 9.76
N ILE A 177 -0.70 -4.96 9.22
CA ILE A 177 -1.48 -3.71 9.20
C ILE A 177 -1.82 -3.27 10.62
N ASP A 178 -2.25 -4.19 11.48
CA ASP A 178 -2.68 -3.91 12.86
C ASP A 178 -1.52 -3.49 13.78
N LYS A 179 -0.26 -3.57 13.32
CA LYS A 179 0.88 -2.96 14.02
C LYS A 179 0.86 -1.43 13.94
N ILE A 180 0.17 -0.85 12.96
CA ILE A 180 0.03 0.61 12.85
C ILE A 180 -1.01 1.09 13.87
N PRO A 181 -0.62 1.94 14.84
CA PRO A 181 -1.52 2.36 15.92
C PRO A 181 -2.82 3.00 15.40
N GLY A 182 -3.93 2.55 15.98
CA GLY A 182 -5.28 3.04 15.69
C GLY A 182 -5.96 2.42 14.46
N ILE A 183 -5.22 1.77 13.56
CA ILE A 183 -5.81 0.98 12.46
C ILE A 183 -6.35 -0.35 13.00
N LYS A 184 -7.53 -0.73 12.49
CA LYS A 184 -8.07 -2.07 12.64
C LYS A 184 -8.32 -2.66 11.25
N THR A 185 -7.85 -3.86 11.00
CA THR A 185 -8.08 -4.57 9.75
C THR A 185 -9.47 -5.21 9.73
N ILE A 186 -10.20 -5.03 8.63
CA ILE A 186 -11.49 -5.67 8.38
C ILE A 186 -11.40 -6.53 7.12
N ASP A 187 -11.56 -7.83 7.28
CA ASP A 187 -11.62 -8.78 6.16
C ASP A 187 -12.98 -8.69 5.45
N CYS A 188 -12.99 -8.23 4.21
CA CYS A 188 -14.17 -8.08 3.36
C CYS A 188 -14.46 -9.32 2.51
N GLY A 189 -13.64 -10.37 2.58
CA GLY A 189 -13.84 -11.62 1.86
C GLY A 189 -12.88 -11.83 0.69
N ILE A 190 -13.41 -12.37 -0.42
CA ILE A 190 -12.63 -12.73 -1.60
C ILE A 190 -12.10 -11.51 -2.36
N LEU A 191 -11.07 -11.71 -3.20
CA LEU A 191 -10.38 -10.63 -3.92
C LEU A 191 -11.32 -9.76 -4.77
N GLU A 192 -12.39 -10.30 -5.31
CA GLU A 192 -13.42 -9.55 -6.06
C GLU A 192 -13.99 -8.37 -5.26
N LYS A 193 -13.97 -8.40 -3.92
CA LYS A 193 -14.41 -7.28 -3.08
C LYS A 193 -13.54 -6.04 -3.22
N ALA A 194 -12.33 -6.17 -3.77
CA ALA A 194 -11.48 -5.03 -4.12
C ALA A 194 -12.21 -4.03 -5.04
N ARG A 195 -13.09 -4.50 -5.92
CA ARG A 195 -13.94 -3.65 -6.79
C ARG A 195 -14.76 -2.62 -6.02
N ILE A 196 -15.14 -2.94 -4.79
CA ILE A 196 -15.91 -2.05 -3.91
C ILE A 196 -14.96 -1.24 -3.02
N ILE A 197 -13.96 -1.90 -2.45
CA ILE A 197 -12.99 -1.26 -1.54
C ILE A 197 -12.26 -0.11 -2.24
N GLU A 198 -11.76 -0.32 -3.45
CA GLU A 198 -11.06 0.70 -4.22
C GLU A 198 -11.96 1.91 -4.54
N LYS A 199 -13.27 1.71 -4.73
CA LYS A 199 -14.25 2.79 -4.99
C LYS A 199 -14.56 3.65 -3.75
N ILE A 200 -14.21 3.21 -2.56
CA ILE A 200 -14.34 4.03 -1.33
C ILE A 200 -13.36 5.20 -1.36
N THR A 201 -12.18 5.01 -1.91
CA THR A 201 -11.12 6.05 -1.97
C THR A 201 -11.57 7.32 -2.68
N PRO A 202 -12.08 7.31 -3.92
CA PRO A 202 -12.57 8.54 -4.56
C PRO A 202 -13.77 9.15 -3.84
N LEU A 203 -14.59 8.36 -3.13
CA LEU A 203 -15.65 8.88 -2.27
C LEU A 203 -15.06 9.69 -1.11
N LEU A 204 -14.08 9.12 -0.38
CA LEU A 204 -13.41 9.80 0.74
C LEU A 204 -12.68 11.06 0.28
N ILE A 205 -11.98 11.01 -0.87
CA ILE A 205 -11.35 12.20 -1.47
C ILE A 205 -12.39 13.27 -1.77
N GLY A 206 -13.53 12.89 -2.37
CA GLY A 206 -14.62 13.81 -2.65
C GLY A 206 -15.21 14.46 -1.40
N LEU A 207 -15.37 13.68 -0.31
CA LEU A 207 -15.82 14.19 0.99
C LEU A 207 -14.80 15.14 1.61
N ASN A 208 -13.51 14.80 1.58
CA ASN A 208 -12.42 15.65 2.06
C ASN A 208 -12.42 17.01 1.35
N ILE A 209 -12.58 17.03 0.03
CA ILE A 209 -12.67 18.27 -0.76
C ILE A 209 -13.92 19.07 -0.36
N LYS A 210 -15.09 18.40 -0.28
CA LYS A 210 -16.36 19.06 0.02
C LYS A 210 -16.39 19.70 1.41
N TYR A 211 -15.85 18.99 2.40
CA TYR A 211 -15.88 19.44 3.81
C TYR A 211 -14.57 20.10 4.26
N LYS A 212 -13.61 20.31 3.34
CA LYS A 212 -12.29 20.91 3.62
C LYS A 212 -11.55 20.16 4.75
N SER A 213 -11.68 18.84 4.75
CA SER A 213 -10.96 17.91 5.64
C SER A 213 -9.80 17.26 4.89
N HIS A 214 -8.82 16.74 5.64
CA HIS A 214 -7.71 15.94 5.09
C HIS A 214 -7.68 14.52 5.67
N TYR A 215 -8.53 14.25 6.66
CA TYR A 215 -8.50 13.05 7.49
C TYR A 215 -9.80 12.22 7.39
N GLY A 216 -10.46 12.24 6.21
CA GLY A 216 -11.61 11.37 5.98
C GLY A 216 -11.18 9.90 6.00
N GLY A 217 -11.77 9.12 6.90
CA GLY A 217 -11.56 7.68 7.06
C GLY A 217 -12.89 6.94 7.14
N LEU A 218 -12.83 5.63 7.26
CA LEU A 218 -13.97 4.75 7.46
C LEU A 218 -13.77 3.96 8.76
N ARG A 219 -14.84 3.84 9.56
CA ARG A 219 -14.89 2.97 10.73
C ARG A 219 -16.13 2.08 10.65
N ILE A 220 -15.97 0.78 10.77
CA ILE A 220 -17.06 -0.20 10.85
C ILE A 220 -17.45 -0.35 12.34
N THR A 221 -18.68 -0.07 12.67
CA THR A 221 -19.24 -0.08 14.02
C THR A 221 -20.36 -1.10 14.17
#